data_048fbbc065be7c76ef15780f681d049d
#
_entry.id   048fbbc065be7c76ef15780f681d049d
#
_cell.length_a   1.000
_cell.length_b   1.000
_cell.length_c   1.000
_cell.angle_alpha   90.00
_cell.angle_beta   90.00
_cell.angle_gamma   90.00
#
_symmetry.space_group_name_H-M   'P 1'
#
loop_
_entity.id
_entity.type
_entity.pdbx_description
1 polymer ?
#
loop_
_entity_poly.entity_id
_entity_poly.type
_entity_poly.pdbx_seq_one_letter_code
_entity_poly.pdbx_strand_id
1 'polypeptide(L)'
;SEGAPKGVVLSHANIIANIKQMTAIQTINFKDLLFNALPMFHSFGLTVGTLFPLFEGSKLFLYPSPLHYRVVAELVYELGATLMLGTDTFLRGYAKIAHPYDFHNIRLMYSGGEAAKSDTRSMWMEHSGVRMMEAYGATECSPVMTANNGIFNKFGSIGKIMPGMQFKILPVDGIANGGELCVKGPNVMQGYYMPTNPGVLVPPEDGWYHTGDVVEMDEIGFFTIK
;
A
#
# COMPACT_ATOMS: atom_id res chain seq x y z
N SER A 1 -4.33 -6.47 -14.09
CA SER A 1 -5.58 -7.23 -14.33
C SER A 1 -5.85 -7.31 -15.82
N GLU A 2 -5.46 -8.38 -16.42
CA GLU A 2 -5.78 -8.69 -17.82
C GLU A 2 -7.06 -9.52 -17.83
N GLY A 3 -8.16 -8.99 -18.38
CA GLY A 3 -9.39 -9.76 -18.52
C GLY A 3 -10.66 -8.94 -18.34
N ALA A 4 -11.81 -9.63 -18.38
CA ALA A 4 -13.10 -9.02 -18.11
C ALA A 4 -13.15 -8.41 -16.69
N PRO A 5 -13.80 -7.24 -16.49
CA PRO A 5 -13.88 -6.59 -15.19
C PRO A 5 -14.50 -7.54 -14.14
N LYS A 6 -13.88 -7.62 -12.97
CA LYS A 6 -14.39 -8.37 -11.82
C LYS A 6 -14.85 -7.40 -10.75
N GLY A 7 -16.01 -7.63 -10.13
CA GLY A 7 -16.47 -6.87 -8.98
C GLY A 7 -15.92 -7.46 -7.68
N VAL A 8 -14.95 -6.81 -7.04
CA VAL A 8 -14.45 -7.22 -5.74
C VAL A 8 -15.43 -6.78 -4.66
N VAL A 9 -15.94 -7.73 -3.87
CA VAL A 9 -16.92 -7.44 -2.80
C VAL A 9 -16.20 -7.35 -1.46
N LEU A 10 -16.12 -6.13 -0.93
CA LEU A 10 -15.56 -5.82 0.38
C LEU A 10 -16.65 -5.42 1.36
N SER A 11 -16.63 -6.00 2.54
CA SER A 11 -17.49 -5.55 3.63
C SER A 11 -16.85 -4.41 4.41
N HIS A 12 -17.64 -3.65 5.17
CA HIS A 12 -17.11 -2.70 6.14
C HIS A 12 -16.13 -3.36 7.13
N ALA A 13 -16.40 -4.60 7.52
CA ALA A 13 -15.53 -5.37 8.41
C ALA A 13 -14.15 -5.63 7.79
N ASN A 14 -14.08 -5.94 6.50
CA ASN A 14 -12.80 -6.14 5.81
C ASN A 14 -11.96 -4.84 5.81
N ILE A 15 -12.57 -3.71 5.48
CA ILE A 15 -11.89 -2.41 5.44
C ILE A 15 -11.45 -1.99 6.84
N ILE A 16 -12.31 -2.10 7.84
CA ILE A 16 -12.00 -1.77 9.24
C ILE A 16 -10.88 -2.68 9.77
N ALA A 17 -10.90 -3.97 9.43
CA ALA A 17 -9.84 -4.90 9.80
C ALA A 17 -8.48 -4.42 9.25
N ASN A 18 -8.42 -4.03 7.97
CA ASN A 18 -7.19 -3.54 7.37
C ASN A 18 -6.71 -2.22 8.02
N ILE A 19 -7.63 -1.31 8.32
CA ILE A 19 -7.31 -0.08 9.08
C ILE A 19 -6.67 -0.43 10.44
N LYS A 20 -7.28 -1.34 11.21
CA LYS A 20 -6.74 -1.78 12.51
C LYS A 20 -5.39 -2.46 12.39
N GLN A 21 -5.17 -3.23 11.33
CA GLN A 21 -3.87 -3.83 11.02
C GLN A 21 -2.81 -2.76 10.78
N MET A 22 -3.13 -1.71 10.02
CA MET A 22 -2.24 -0.57 9.80
C MET A 22 -1.97 0.19 11.09
N THR A 23 -2.98 0.45 11.92
CA THR A 23 -2.83 1.07 13.25
C THR A 23 -1.87 0.29 14.15
N ALA A 24 -1.91 -1.05 14.07
CA ALA A 24 -1.04 -1.90 14.89
C ALA A 24 0.45 -1.82 14.53
N ILE A 25 0.77 -1.45 13.28
CA ILE A 25 2.17 -1.38 12.83
C ILE A 25 2.68 0.06 12.66
N GLN A 26 1.77 1.04 12.60
CA GLN A 26 2.13 2.43 12.32
C GLN A 26 1.25 3.39 13.11
N THR A 27 1.87 4.18 13.98
CA THR A 27 1.16 5.19 14.75
C THR A 27 1.04 6.48 13.96
N ILE A 28 -0.20 6.91 13.72
CA ILE A 28 -0.55 8.26 13.29
C ILE A 28 -1.56 8.86 14.28
N ASN A 29 -1.69 10.18 14.32
CA ASN A 29 -2.54 10.85 15.31
C ASN A 29 -3.02 12.22 14.82
N PHE A 30 -3.75 12.95 15.66
CA PHE A 30 -4.35 14.26 15.35
C PHE A 30 -3.36 15.38 14.99
N LYS A 31 -2.07 15.22 15.27
CA LYS A 31 -1.01 16.18 14.87
C LYS A 31 -0.58 15.95 13.43
N ASP A 32 -0.82 14.76 12.90
CA ASP A 32 -0.45 14.42 11.55
C ASP A 32 -1.38 15.03 10.51
N LEU A 33 -0.82 15.30 9.35
CA LEU A 33 -1.54 15.64 8.14
C LEU A 33 -1.09 14.70 7.02
N LEU A 34 -2.03 13.90 6.53
CA LEU A 34 -1.79 13.07 5.35
C LEU A 34 -2.16 13.86 4.09
N PHE A 35 -1.19 14.02 3.20
CA PHE A 35 -1.42 14.54 1.86
C PHE A 35 -1.71 13.38 0.91
N ASN A 36 -2.94 13.30 0.41
CA ASN A 36 -3.38 12.25 -0.50
C ASN A 36 -3.71 12.79 -1.88
N ALA A 37 -2.88 12.49 -2.87
CA ALA A 37 -3.14 12.74 -4.27
C ALA A 37 -3.55 11.48 -5.04
N LEU A 38 -3.61 10.32 -4.37
CA LEU A 38 -4.04 9.08 -5.00
C LEU A 38 -5.56 9.09 -5.24
N PRO A 39 -6.02 8.52 -6.36
CA PRO A 39 -7.44 8.44 -6.67
C PRO A 39 -8.23 7.67 -5.60
N MET A 40 -9.32 8.26 -5.08
CA MET A 40 -10.19 7.61 -4.09
C MET A 40 -11.00 6.43 -4.65
N PHE A 41 -11.11 6.30 -5.96
CA PHE A 41 -11.72 5.13 -6.60
C PHE A 41 -10.79 3.91 -6.64
N HIS A 42 -9.52 4.07 -6.27
CA HIS A 42 -8.59 2.97 -6.08
C HIS A 42 -8.49 2.62 -4.59
N SER A 43 -8.44 1.33 -4.26
CA SER A 43 -8.44 0.86 -2.86
C SER A 43 -7.31 1.45 -2.00
N PHE A 44 -6.14 1.71 -2.59
CA PHE A 44 -5.03 2.37 -1.92
C PHE A 44 -5.37 3.81 -1.53
N GLY A 45 -5.89 4.61 -2.46
CA GLY A 45 -6.33 5.98 -2.19
C GLY A 45 -7.54 6.05 -1.25
N LEU A 46 -8.47 5.09 -1.34
CA LEU A 46 -9.64 5.02 -0.46
C LEU A 46 -9.27 4.60 0.96
N THR A 47 -8.76 3.39 1.13
CA THR A 47 -8.56 2.83 2.48
C THR A 47 -7.38 3.49 3.17
N VAL A 48 -6.20 3.50 2.54
CA VAL A 48 -4.97 4.00 3.17
C VAL A 48 -4.90 5.52 3.12
N GLY A 49 -5.28 6.10 1.98
CA GLY A 49 -5.19 7.53 1.72
C GLY A 49 -6.35 8.36 2.30
N THR A 50 -7.46 7.76 2.66
CA THR A 50 -8.66 8.49 3.10
C THR A 50 -9.24 7.95 4.40
N LEU A 51 -9.66 6.68 4.43
CA LEU A 51 -10.35 6.14 5.60
C LEU A 51 -9.43 5.95 6.80
N PHE A 52 -8.22 5.45 6.61
CA PHE A 52 -7.26 5.24 7.69
C PHE A 52 -6.93 6.52 8.47
N PRO A 53 -6.51 7.65 7.84
CA PRO A 53 -6.25 8.86 8.59
C PRO A 53 -7.49 9.42 9.30
N LEU A 54 -8.67 9.33 8.69
CA LEU A 54 -9.92 9.77 9.34
C LEU A 54 -10.25 8.91 10.57
N PHE A 55 -10.04 7.60 10.51
CA PHE A 55 -10.25 6.69 11.63
C PHE A 55 -9.32 6.99 12.82
N GLU A 56 -8.08 7.39 12.54
CA GLU A 56 -7.08 7.73 13.54
C GLU A 56 -7.17 9.19 14.03
N GLY A 57 -8.15 9.96 13.53
CA GLY A 57 -8.33 11.37 13.89
C GLY A 57 -7.22 12.28 13.35
N SER A 58 -6.50 11.87 12.34
CA SER A 58 -5.48 12.65 11.64
C SER A 58 -6.13 13.62 10.67
N LYS A 59 -5.43 14.73 10.38
CA LYS A 59 -5.82 15.65 9.32
C LYS A 59 -5.61 15.00 7.96
N LEU A 60 -6.47 15.34 7.00
CA LEU A 60 -6.41 14.84 5.65
C LEU A 60 -6.56 15.99 4.66
N PHE A 61 -5.66 16.05 3.68
CA PHE A 61 -5.79 16.91 2.52
C PHE A 61 -5.88 16.06 1.24
N LEU A 62 -6.96 16.25 0.48
CA LEU A 62 -7.22 15.53 -0.77
C LEU A 62 -6.88 16.44 -1.95
N TYR A 63 -5.99 15.97 -2.81
CA TYR A 63 -5.61 16.66 -4.03
C TYR A 63 -6.02 15.84 -5.27
N PRO A 64 -6.62 16.47 -6.29
CA PRO A 64 -7.31 15.72 -7.36
C PRO A 64 -6.38 14.99 -8.33
N SER A 65 -5.09 15.32 -8.40
CA SER A 65 -4.19 14.74 -9.41
C SER A 65 -2.77 14.52 -8.89
N PRO A 66 -2.26 13.29 -8.94
CA PRO A 66 -0.87 13.00 -8.58
C PRO A 66 0.15 13.49 -9.63
N LEU A 67 -0.32 13.91 -10.81
CA LEU A 67 0.55 14.31 -11.93
C LEU A 67 1.02 15.77 -11.89
N HIS A 68 0.45 16.58 -11.00
CA HIS A 68 0.83 17.97 -10.84
C HIS A 68 2.05 18.08 -9.89
N TYR A 69 3.18 17.50 -10.30
CA TYR A 69 4.33 17.25 -9.45
C TYR A 69 4.81 18.48 -8.67
N ARG A 70 4.89 19.64 -9.34
CA ARG A 70 5.32 20.88 -8.71
C ARG A 70 4.32 21.39 -7.67
N VAL A 71 3.04 21.41 -8.04
CA VAL A 71 1.97 21.87 -7.13
C VAL A 71 1.84 20.94 -5.91
N VAL A 72 2.00 19.64 -6.10
CA VAL A 72 2.01 18.68 -4.98
C VAL A 72 3.13 19.01 -4.00
N ALA A 73 4.36 19.25 -4.47
CA ALA A 73 5.49 19.60 -3.60
C ALA A 73 5.27 20.91 -2.86
N GLU A 74 4.82 21.96 -3.56
CA GLU A 74 4.49 23.26 -2.97
C GLU A 74 3.41 23.14 -1.88
N LEU A 75 2.33 22.39 -2.15
CA LEU A 75 1.26 22.20 -1.17
C LEU A 75 1.68 21.32 0.02
N VAL A 76 2.52 20.31 -0.18
CA VAL A 76 3.07 19.51 0.92
C VAL A 76 3.84 20.40 1.90
N TYR A 77 4.65 21.33 1.37
CA TYR A 77 5.36 22.31 2.17
C TYR A 77 4.41 23.29 2.89
N GLU A 78 3.53 23.96 2.14
CA GLU A 78 2.63 24.98 2.67
C GLU A 78 1.70 24.47 3.77
N LEU A 79 1.21 23.23 3.61
CA LEU A 79 0.31 22.60 4.55
C LEU A 79 1.04 21.97 5.74
N GLY A 80 2.36 21.84 5.66
CA GLY A 80 3.16 21.14 6.66
C GLY A 80 2.79 19.66 6.75
N ALA A 81 2.55 18.99 5.60
CA ALA A 81 2.18 17.58 5.58
C ALA A 81 3.25 16.71 6.25
N THR A 82 2.81 15.74 7.04
CA THR A 82 3.69 14.80 7.77
C THR A 82 3.67 13.40 7.22
N LEU A 83 2.64 13.08 6.45
CA LEU A 83 2.42 11.76 5.86
C LEU A 83 2.18 11.92 4.36
N MET A 84 2.77 11.02 3.56
CA MET A 84 2.62 11.02 2.12
C MET A 84 2.52 9.60 1.56
N LEU A 85 1.67 9.42 0.55
CA LEU A 85 1.49 8.17 -0.18
C LEU A 85 1.73 8.40 -1.66
N GLY A 86 2.23 7.39 -2.35
CA GLY A 86 2.35 7.44 -3.79
C GLY A 86 2.71 6.09 -4.39
N THR A 87 2.70 6.02 -5.71
CA THR A 87 3.39 4.97 -6.44
C THR A 87 4.84 5.40 -6.68
N ASP A 88 5.72 4.48 -7.05
CA ASP A 88 7.12 4.82 -7.40
C ASP A 88 7.18 5.94 -8.44
N THR A 89 6.36 5.83 -9.46
CA THR A 89 6.28 6.81 -10.57
C THR A 89 5.96 8.21 -10.07
N PHE A 90 4.97 8.37 -9.21
CA PHE A 90 4.58 9.68 -8.67
C PHE A 90 5.64 10.22 -7.71
N LEU A 91 6.09 9.39 -6.77
CA LEU A 91 7.12 9.78 -5.79
C LEU A 91 8.42 10.18 -6.49
N ARG A 92 8.83 9.46 -7.54
CA ARG A 92 9.98 9.84 -8.36
C ARG A 92 9.78 11.19 -9.07
N GLY A 93 8.55 11.42 -9.56
CA GLY A 93 8.18 12.70 -10.18
C GLY A 93 8.32 13.88 -9.23
N TYR A 94 7.83 13.75 -8.01
CA TYR A 94 7.97 14.78 -6.97
C TYR A 94 9.44 15.03 -6.62
N ALA A 95 10.21 13.98 -6.32
CA ALA A 95 11.61 14.11 -5.94
C ALA A 95 12.49 14.79 -6.99
N LYS A 96 12.18 14.64 -8.29
CA LYS A 96 12.94 15.26 -9.37
C LYS A 96 12.76 16.76 -9.52
N ILE A 97 11.60 17.29 -9.10
CA ILE A 97 11.18 18.67 -9.41
C ILE A 97 11.19 19.53 -8.17
N ALA A 98 10.91 18.95 -7.01
CA ALA A 98 10.78 19.66 -5.75
C ALA A 98 12.11 20.15 -5.20
N HIS A 99 12.06 21.20 -4.41
CA HIS A 99 13.18 21.55 -3.54
C HIS A 99 13.24 20.51 -2.39
N PRO A 100 14.42 20.05 -2.00
CA PRO A 100 14.55 19.06 -0.90
C PRO A 100 13.83 19.46 0.39
N TYR A 101 13.77 20.75 0.69
CA TYR A 101 13.12 21.27 1.87
C TYR A 101 11.60 21.23 1.83
N ASP A 102 10.99 21.04 0.66
CA ASP A 102 9.52 20.96 0.52
C ASP A 102 8.94 19.79 1.33
N PHE A 103 9.74 18.77 1.58
CA PHE A 103 9.33 17.56 2.30
C PHE A 103 9.88 17.45 3.74
N HIS A 104 10.42 18.54 4.29
CA HIS A 104 11.10 18.54 5.60
C HIS A 104 10.24 18.05 6.77
N ASN A 105 8.90 18.17 6.67
CA ASN A 105 7.96 17.69 7.68
C ASN A 105 7.51 16.23 7.47
N ILE A 106 7.82 15.63 6.31
CA ILE A 106 7.40 14.25 6.02
C ILE A 106 8.16 13.29 6.93
N ARG A 107 7.43 12.65 7.85
CA ARG A 107 7.96 11.63 8.74
C ARG A 107 7.66 10.20 8.28
N LEU A 108 6.61 10.03 7.47
CA LEU A 108 6.21 8.74 6.92
C LEU A 108 5.85 8.89 5.44
N MET A 109 6.48 8.08 4.61
CA MET A 109 6.20 7.97 3.20
C MET A 109 6.08 6.50 2.79
N TYR A 110 4.96 6.17 2.15
CA TYR A 110 4.74 4.83 1.62
C TYR A 110 4.59 4.81 0.11
N SER A 111 5.31 3.89 -0.50
CA SER A 111 5.12 3.49 -1.90
C SER A 111 4.32 2.19 -1.95
N GLY A 112 3.34 2.15 -2.86
CA GLY A 112 2.52 0.96 -3.12
C GLY A 112 1.89 1.00 -4.50
N GLY A 113 1.31 -0.12 -4.93
CA GLY A 113 0.65 -0.25 -6.23
C GLY A 113 1.56 -0.51 -7.42
N GLU A 114 2.86 -0.30 -7.27
CA GLU A 114 3.91 -0.70 -8.22
C GLU A 114 5.23 -0.95 -7.48
N ALA A 115 6.13 -1.69 -8.11
CA ALA A 115 7.44 -1.99 -7.52
C ALA A 115 8.27 -0.73 -7.32
N ALA A 116 8.75 -0.51 -6.10
CA ALA A 116 9.61 0.62 -5.79
C ALA A 116 11.04 0.37 -6.31
N LYS A 117 11.56 1.33 -7.08
CA LYS A 117 12.90 1.27 -7.63
C LYS A 117 13.94 1.73 -6.63
N SER A 118 15.11 1.09 -6.62
CA SER A 118 16.23 1.49 -5.77
C SER A 118 16.62 2.95 -5.96
N ASP A 119 16.67 3.42 -7.22
CA ASP A 119 17.00 4.80 -7.55
C ASP A 119 16.02 5.81 -6.95
N THR A 120 14.71 5.49 -6.94
CA THR A 120 13.71 6.37 -6.34
C THR A 120 13.91 6.48 -4.84
N ARG A 121 14.19 5.35 -4.17
CA ARG A 121 14.49 5.34 -2.73
C ARG A 121 15.76 6.13 -2.40
N SER A 122 16.83 5.91 -3.14
CA SER A 122 18.09 6.66 -2.97
C SER A 122 17.88 8.15 -3.16
N MET A 123 17.13 8.54 -4.20
CA MET A 123 16.81 9.94 -4.47
C MET A 123 16.10 10.60 -3.29
N TRP A 124 15.07 9.98 -2.70
CA TRP A 124 14.37 10.52 -1.54
C TRP A 124 15.27 10.66 -0.32
N MET A 125 16.09 9.62 -0.05
CA MET A 125 17.00 9.65 1.09
C MET A 125 18.10 10.69 0.93
N GLU A 126 18.72 10.79 -0.25
CA GLU A 126 19.82 11.70 -0.52
C GLU A 126 19.38 13.16 -0.62
N HIS A 127 18.23 13.43 -1.26
CA HIS A 127 17.76 14.79 -1.48
C HIS A 127 17.01 15.36 -0.27
N SER A 128 16.16 14.57 0.37
CA SER A 128 15.22 15.10 1.38
C SER A 128 15.38 14.44 2.76
N GLY A 129 16.24 13.43 2.90
CA GLY A 129 16.36 12.65 4.12
C GLY A 129 15.12 11.79 4.44
N VAL A 130 14.16 11.72 3.53
CA VAL A 130 12.90 11.00 3.72
C VAL A 130 13.08 9.54 3.34
N ARG A 131 12.75 8.65 4.28
CA ARG A 131 12.76 7.20 4.04
C ARG A 131 11.48 6.77 3.35
N MET A 132 11.58 6.28 2.12
CA MET A 132 10.48 5.67 1.40
C MET A 132 10.32 4.20 1.85
N MET A 133 9.18 3.87 2.42
CA MET A 133 8.81 2.50 2.81
C MET A 133 7.91 1.88 1.75
N GLU A 134 7.99 0.57 1.61
CA GLU A 134 7.16 -0.16 0.66
C GLU A 134 6.05 -0.90 1.39
N ALA A 135 4.87 -0.91 0.78
CA ALA A 135 3.74 -1.75 1.14
C ALA A 135 3.20 -2.42 -0.12
N TYR A 136 2.71 -3.64 0.05
CA TYR A 136 2.12 -4.41 -1.03
C TYR A 136 0.70 -4.80 -0.67
N GLY A 137 -0.16 -4.80 -1.69
CA GLY A 137 -1.55 -5.11 -1.50
C GLY A 137 -2.31 -5.29 -2.80
N ALA A 138 -3.54 -5.75 -2.66
CA ALA A 138 -4.51 -5.91 -3.73
C ALA A 138 -5.88 -5.46 -3.25
N THR A 139 -6.75 -5.03 -4.17
CA THR A 139 -8.13 -4.63 -3.84
C THR A 139 -8.85 -5.70 -3.04
N GLU A 140 -8.59 -6.96 -3.35
CA GLU A 140 -9.11 -8.16 -2.69
C GLU A 140 -8.74 -8.28 -1.20
N CYS A 141 -7.77 -7.48 -0.75
CA CYS A 141 -7.28 -7.49 0.63
C CYS A 141 -7.47 -6.16 1.37
N SER A 142 -8.24 -5.22 0.84
CA SER A 142 -8.74 -3.98 1.47
C SER A 142 -7.73 -2.83 1.76
N PRO A 143 -6.59 -2.59 1.14
CA PRO A 143 -5.83 -3.42 0.23
C PRO A 143 -4.57 -4.08 0.82
N VAL A 144 -4.05 -3.65 2.00
CA VAL A 144 -2.68 -3.93 2.46
C VAL A 144 -2.53 -5.34 2.98
N MET A 145 -1.60 -6.11 2.39
CA MET A 145 -1.24 -7.46 2.79
C MET A 145 0.10 -7.51 3.53
N THR A 146 1.08 -6.76 3.04
CA THR A 146 2.39 -6.64 3.69
C THR A 146 2.84 -5.19 3.71
N ALA A 147 3.63 -4.81 4.70
CA ALA A 147 4.21 -3.48 4.79
C ALA A 147 5.53 -3.49 5.56
N ASN A 148 6.43 -2.59 5.17
CA ASN A 148 7.49 -2.10 6.03
C ASN A 148 6.92 -1.09 7.03
N ASN A 149 7.63 -0.83 8.12
CA ASN A 149 7.28 0.23 9.06
C ASN A 149 8.54 0.89 9.64
N GLY A 150 8.38 1.86 10.51
CA GLY A 150 9.51 2.61 11.07
C GLY A 150 10.50 1.79 11.89
N ILE A 151 10.06 0.65 12.45
CA ILE A 151 10.88 -0.26 13.27
C ILE A 151 11.44 -1.39 12.41
N PHE A 152 10.61 -1.98 11.57
CA PHE A 152 10.96 -3.12 10.72
C PHE A 152 10.90 -2.68 9.26
N ASN A 153 12.06 -2.35 8.70
CA ASN A 153 12.20 -1.91 7.31
C ASN A 153 13.40 -2.59 6.66
N LYS A 154 13.16 -3.21 5.52
CA LYS A 154 14.19 -3.83 4.69
C LYS A 154 14.07 -3.32 3.26
N PHE A 155 15.15 -2.70 2.77
CA PHE A 155 15.21 -2.22 1.37
C PHE A 155 14.99 -3.36 0.38
N GLY A 156 14.17 -3.10 -0.65
CA GLY A 156 13.85 -4.07 -1.70
C GLY A 156 12.89 -5.16 -1.25
N SER A 157 12.29 -5.02 -0.07
CA SER A 157 11.21 -5.91 0.39
C SER A 157 9.89 -5.17 0.42
N ILE A 158 8.82 -5.90 0.20
CA ILE A 158 7.43 -5.42 0.40
C ILE A 158 7.00 -5.46 1.87
N GLY A 159 7.93 -5.71 2.79
CA GLY A 159 7.70 -5.75 4.23
C GLY A 159 7.27 -7.11 4.77
N LYS A 160 6.65 -7.10 5.94
CA LYS A 160 6.13 -8.28 6.64
C LYS A 160 4.62 -8.37 6.50
N ILE A 161 4.09 -9.59 6.65
CA ILE A 161 2.64 -9.83 6.63
C ILE A 161 1.91 -8.99 7.70
N MET A 162 0.73 -8.47 7.35
CA MET A 162 -0.07 -7.67 8.26
C MET A 162 -0.57 -8.51 9.45
N PRO A 163 -0.69 -7.90 10.65
CA PRO A 163 -1.15 -8.60 11.84
C PRO A 163 -2.50 -9.29 11.63
N GLY A 164 -2.65 -10.53 12.14
CA GLY A 164 -3.88 -11.30 12.03
C GLY A 164 -4.16 -11.93 10.66
N MET A 165 -3.25 -11.78 9.70
CA MET A 165 -3.29 -12.54 8.45
C MET A 165 -2.48 -13.83 8.58
N GLN A 166 -2.94 -14.85 7.87
CA GLN A 166 -2.22 -16.09 7.58
C GLN A 166 -1.72 -16.03 6.14
N PHE A 167 -0.62 -16.73 5.86
CA PHE A 167 -0.08 -16.84 4.51
C PHE A 167 0.41 -18.26 4.21
N LYS A 168 0.48 -18.59 2.93
CA LYS A 168 1.15 -19.77 2.36
C LYS A 168 1.98 -19.30 1.19
N ILE A 169 3.12 -19.95 0.97
CA ILE A 169 3.92 -19.82 -0.24
C ILE A 169 3.81 -21.16 -0.96
N LEU A 170 3.07 -21.19 -2.06
CA LEU A 170 2.83 -22.41 -2.84
C LEU A 170 3.92 -22.56 -3.90
N PRO A 171 4.53 -23.75 -4.03
CA PRO A 171 5.53 -23.98 -5.06
C PRO A 171 5.00 -23.66 -6.46
N VAL A 172 5.85 -23.06 -7.28
CA VAL A 172 5.57 -22.77 -8.69
C VAL A 172 6.64 -23.47 -9.53
N ASP A 173 6.23 -24.18 -10.57
CA ASP A 173 7.14 -24.89 -11.45
C ASP A 173 8.18 -23.95 -12.05
N GLY A 174 9.45 -24.37 -12.00
CA GLY A 174 10.57 -23.58 -12.48
C GLY A 174 11.11 -22.52 -11.51
N ILE A 175 10.51 -22.35 -10.33
CA ILE A 175 10.97 -21.43 -9.28
C ILE A 175 11.64 -22.24 -8.16
N ALA A 176 12.97 -22.11 -8.04
CA ALA A 176 13.75 -22.85 -7.03
C ALA A 176 13.54 -22.32 -5.61
N ASN A 177 13.43 -20.99 -5.45
CA ASN A 177 13.24 -20.36 -4.16
C ASN A 177 12.03 -19.42 -4.21
N GLY A 178 11.06 -19.66 -3.30
CA GLY A 178 9.82 -18.92 -3.25
C GLY A 178 8.65 -19.65 -3.90
N GLY A 179 7.57 -18.91 -4.15
CA GLY A 179 6.34 -19.45 -4.74
C GLY A 179 5.23 -18.44 -4.73
N GLU A 180 4.04 -18.85 -5.17
CA GLU A 180 2.84 -17.99 -5.15
C GLU A 180 2.43 -17.65 -3.72
N LEU A 181 2.27 -16.36 -3.45
CA LEU A 181 1.73 -15.90 -2.18
C LEU A 181 0.21 -16.11 -2.15
N CYS A 182 -0.25 -16.87 -1.17
CA CYS A 182 -1.67 -16.98 -0.84
C CYS A 182 -1.90 -16.45 0.56
N VAL A 183 -2.97 -15.67 0.75
CA VAL A 183 -3.27 -15.04 2.04
C VAL A 183 -4.69 -15.31 2.49
N LYS A 184 -4.88 -15.34 3.81
CA LYS A 184 -6.19 -15.45 4.47
C LYS A 184 -6.21 -14.53 5.67
N GLY A 185 -7.30 -13.80 5.87
CA GLY A 185 -7.41 -12.89 6.99
C GLY A 185 -8.71 -12.09 6.99
N PRO A 186 -8.95 -11.30 8.05
CA PRO A 186 -10.20 -10.56 8.21
C PRO A 186 -10.37 -9.43 7.18
N ASN A 187 -9.29 -9.00 6.53
CA ASN A 187 -9.28 -7.99 5.48
C ASN A 187 -9.44 -8.57 4.07
N VAL A 188 -9.49 -9.89 3.90
CA VAL A 188 -9.70 -10.54 2.61
C VAL A 188 -11.18 -10.41 2.21
N MET A 189 -11.42 -10.16 0.93
CA MET A 189 -12.74 -9.95 0.32
C MET A 189 -13.74 -11.06 0.64
N GLN A 190 -15.02 -10.74 0.47
CA GLN A 190 -16.10 -11.73 0.51
C GLN A 190 -16.11 -12.61 -0.75
N GLY A 191 -15.66 -12.09 -1.88
CA GLY A 191 -15.61 -12.78 -3.16
C GLY A 191 -15.69 -11.83 -4.34
N TYR A 192 -15.88 -12.41 -5.51
CA TYR A 192 -16.07 -11.70 -6.77
C TYR A 192 -17.51 -11.76 -7.28
N TYR A 193 -17.98 -10.69 -7.87
CA TYR A 193 -19.04 -10.74 -8.87
C TYR A 193 -18.41 -10.83 -10.25
N MET A 194 -18.72 -11.90 -10.97
CA MET A 194 -18.19 -12.16 -12.31
C MET A 194 -19.20 -11.75 -13.38
N PRO A 195 -18.76 -11.11 -14.48
CA PRO A 195 -19.66 -10.77 -15.61
C PRO A 195 -20.35 -11.99 -16.22
N THR A 196 -19.70 -13.15 -16.18
CA THR A 196 -20.23 -14.43 -16.71
C THR A 196 -21.33 -15.02 -15.84
N ASN A 197 -21.48 -14.57 -14.59
CA ASN A 197 -22.52 -15.05 -13.66
C ASN A 197 -23.00 -13.90 -12.77
N PRO A 198 -23.76 -12.94 -13.34
CA PRO A 198 -24.20 -11.76 -12.61
C PRO A 198 -25.04 -12.06 -11.38
N GLY A 199 -24.75 -11.37 -10.27
CA GLY A 199 -25.48 -11.51 -9.01
C GLY A 199 -25.09 -12.71 -8.15
N VAL A 200 -24.18 -13.57 -8.63
CA VAL A 200 -23.66 -14.69 -7.84
C VAL A 200 -22.30 -14.33 -7.28
N LEU A 201 -22.19 -14.34 -5.95
CA LEU A 201 -20.92 -14.14 -5.25
C LEU A 201 -20.07 -15.42 -5.32
N VAL A 202 -18.84 -15.28 -5.80
CA VAL A 202 -17.85 -16.35 -5.84
C VAL A 202 -16.80 -16.09 -4.75
N PRO A 203 -16.89 -16.74 -3.58
CA PRO A 203 -15.94 -16.53 -2.49
C PRO A 203 -14.56 -17.14 -2.81
N PRO A 204 -13.49 -16.68 -2.14
CA PRO A 204 -12.19 -17.35 -2.18
C PRO A 204 -12.31 -18.78 -1.64
N GLU A 205 -11.63 -19.73 -2.29
CA GLU A 205 -11.64 -21.13 -1.88
C GLU A 205 -11.05 -21.30 -0.46
N ASP A 206 -11.83 -21.88 0.44
CA ASP A 206 -11.49 -22.00 1.87
C ASP A 206 -11.04 -20.69 2.53
N GLY A 207 -11.43 -19.54 1.97
CA GLY A 207 -11.05 -18.21 2.43
C GLY A 207 -9.62 -17.80 2.08
N TRP A 208 -8.94 -18.53 1.19
CA TRP A 208 -7.61 -18.20 0.69
C TRP A 208 -7.69 -17.38 -0.59
N TYR A 209 -7.10 -16.20 -0.57
CA TYR A 209 -6.89 -15.39 -1.76
C TYR A 209 -5.53 -15.73 -2.38
N HIS A 210 -5.55 -16.15 -3.63
CA HIS A 210 -4.40 -16.40 -4.47
C HIS A 210 -4.00 -15.10 -5.16
N THR A 211 -2.81 -14.61 -4.85
CA THR A 211 -2.38 -13.30 -5.38
C THR A 211 -1.95 -13.37 -6.85
N GLY A 212 -1.48 -14.54 -7.28
CA GLY A 212 -0.82 -14.72 -8.57
C GLY A 212 0.62 -14.18 -8.59
N ASP A 213 1.09 -13.56 -7.52
CA ASP A 213 2.44 -13.02 -7.43
C ASP A 213 3.39 -14.00 -6.76
N VAL A 214 4.58 -14.15 -7.35
CA VAL A 214 5.65 -15.01 -6.82
C VAL A 214 6.48 -14.22 -5.83
N VAL A 215 6.64 -14.75 -4.63
CA VAL A 215 7.42 -14.14 -3.56
C VAL A 215 8.46 -15.09 -2.99
N GLU A 216 9.47 -14.50 -2.38
CA GLU A 216 10.40 -15.17 -1.47
C GLU A 216 10.28 -14.52 -0.09
N MET A 217 10.37 -15.30 0.98
CA MET A 217 10.41 -14.81 2.35
C MET A 217 11.75 -15.17 2.97
N ASP A 218 12.38 -14.18 3.60
CA ASP A 218 13.61 -14.41 4.35
C ASP A 218 13.37 -14.98 5.75
N GLU A 219 14.47 -15.35 6.43
CA GLU A 219 14.44 -15.98 7.77
C GLU A 219 13.80 -15.10 8.85
N ILE A 220 13.76 -13.79 8.65
CA ILE A 220 13.19 -12.82 9.59
C ILE A 220 11.80 -12.30 9.16
N GLY A 221 11.21 -12.92 8.12
CA GLY A 221 9.83 -12.74 7.70
C GLY A 221 9.57 -11.56 6.76
N PHE A 222 10.58 -11.04 6.05
CA PHE A 222 10.35 -10.06 4.99
C PHE A 222 10.11 -10.74 3.65
N PHE A 223 9.10 -10.26 2.93
CA PHE A 223 8.75 -10.73 1.60
C PHE A 223 9.41 -9.88 0.52
N THR A 224 9.81 -10.52 -0.56
CA THR A 224 10.31 -9.88 -1.79
C THR A 224 9.59 -10.48 -2.99
N ILE A 225 9.08 -9.65 -3.91
CA ILE A 225 8.48 -10.10 -5.17
C ILE A 225 9.60 -10.49 -6.14
N LYS A 226 9.38 -11.59 -6.90
CA LYS A 226 10.33 -12.15 -7.89
C LYS A 226 9.96 -11.76 -9.31
#